data_03b6e8440f03045ce8449859175cd2d3
#
_entry.id   03b6e8440f03045ce8449859175cd2d3
#
_cell.length_a   1.000
_cell.length_b   1.000
_cell.length_c   1.000
_cell.angle_alpha   90.00
_cell.angle_beta   90.00
_cell.angle_gamma   90.00
#
_symmetry.space_group_name_H-M   'P 1'
#
loop_
_entity.id
_entity.type
_entity.pdbx_description
1 polymer ?
#
loop_
_entity_poly.entity_id
_entity_poly.type
_entity_poly.pdbx_seq_one_letter_code
_entity_poly.pdbx_strand_id
1 'polypeptide(L)'
;MGAFLDKPKTEKHNAHGGGNGLRYGLSSMQGWRVEMEDAHTSLVGLPHGLDDWSFFGVYDGHAGSRVANYCSKHLLEHIISSSEDFGPGPADVEGVKVGIRSGFLKIDEYMRNFTDLRNGMDRSGSTAVAVLLSPDHLYFINCGDSRAMLCRAGQVRFSTQDHKPCNPLERERIQNAGGSVMIQRVNGSLAVSRALGDYDYKCVDGKGPTEQLVSPEPEVFEIARATDEDEFVVLACDGIWDVMSNEELCEFVRSRLEVCDDLEKVCNTVVDTCLHKGSRDNMSVVLVCLPNAPKVSEEALKREAELDKFLESRVEDLLEKSGDEGIPTMAHIMHHLAKESLPNLPAGGGLASKRTVIEAAYNRLNPQREEDEDGAGGSDEDSSRVSAAAHLLEALRQFRLSHRGEYRHVLEEALVSYRTSGSARSPPPPPPPSSSSSSSSSSAAACPTNTEGEEDENMTRSPPPSPASEESSEEEQQKPLPEASDQPTA
;
A
#
# COMPACT_ATOMS: atom_id res chain seq x y z
N MET A 1 -14.61 4.41 3.92
CA MET A 1 -14.73 3.28 2.99
C MET A 1 -14.89 3.90 1.61
N GLY A 2 -13.93 3.68 0.71
CA GLY A 2 -14.03 4.15 -0.67
C GLY A 2 -15.17 3.44 -1.40
N ALA A 3 -15.72 4.08 -2.43
CA ALA A 3 -16.67 3.43 -3.34
C ALA A 3 -15.94 2.32 -4.12
N PHE A 4 -16.65 1.26 -4.46
CA PHE A 4 -16.13 0.17 -5.28
C PHE A 4 -16.82 0.17 -6.65
N LEU A 5 -16.11 -0.32 -7.64
CA LEU A 5 -16.65 -0.60 -8.96
C LEU A 5 -17.53 -1.86 -8.94
N ASP A 6 -18.46 -1.97 -9.87
CA ASP A 6 -19.29 -3.17 -10.04
C ASP A 6 -18.49 -4.38 -10.58
N LYS A 7 -17.43 -4.11 -11.36
CA LYS A 7 -16.45 -5.09 -11.84
C LYS A 7 -15.03 -4.53 -11.62
N PRO A 8 -14.02 -5.38 -11.26
CA PRO A 8 -12.67 -4.90 -11.08
C PRO A 8 -12.05 -4.48 -12.41
N LYS A 9 -11.27 -3.40 -12.41
CA LYS A 9 -10.40 -3.06 -13.53
C LYS A 9 -9.12 -3.90 -13.42
N THR A 10 -8.94 -4.83 -14.36
CA THR A 10 -7.84 -5.81 -14.34
C THR A 10 -6.71 -5.46 -15.31
N GLU A 11 -6.83 -4.34 -16.03
CA GLU A 11 -5.73 -3.80 -16.82
C GLU A 11 -4.54 -3.49 -15.91
N LYS A 12 -3.35 -3.89 -16.35
CA LYS A 12 -2.12 -3.78 -15.56
C LYS A 12 -1.16 -2.79 -16.22
N HIS A 13 -0.53 -1.99 -15.39
CA HIS A 13 0.65 -1.23 -15.78
C HIS A 13 1.89 -2.02 -15.40
N ASN A 14 2.72 -2.33 -16.41
CA ASN A 14 3.92 -3.14 -16.24
C ASN A 14 5.17 -2.35 -16.62
N ALA A 15 6.28 -2.67 -15.98
CA ALA A 15 7.62 -2.30 -16.42
C ALA A 15 8.64 -3.33 -15.95
N HIS A 16 9.75 -3.41 -16.66
CA HIS A 16 10.89 -4.24 -16.31
C HIS A 16 12.20 -3.57 -16.70
N GLY A 17 13.30 -4.08 -16.17
CA GLY A 17 14.64 -3.61 -16.52
C GLY A 17 15.70 -4.39 -15.75
N GLY A 18 16.94 -3.91 -15.87
CA GLY A 18 18.06 -4.52 -15.20
C GLY A 18 19.34 -3.70 -15.33
N GLY A 19 20.33 -4.04 -14.55
CA GLY A 19 21.64 -3.41 -14.45
C GLY A 19 22.21 -3.64 -13.05
N ASN A 20 23.47 -3.34 -12.81
CA ASN A 20 24.16 -3.52 -11.53
C ASN A 20 24.01 -4.95 -10.95
N GLY A 21 23.93 -5.97 -11.84
CA GLY A 21 23.68 -7.35 -11.44
C GLY A 21 22.23 -7.65 -11.02
N LEU A 22 21.32 -6.71 -11.17
CA LEU A 22 19.92 -6.82 -10.82
C LEU A 22 19.04 -7.02 -12.06
N ARG A 23 17.88 -7.66 -11.86
CA ARG A 23 16.73 -7.63 -12.79
C ARG A 23 15.52 -7.23 -11.97
N TYR A 24 14.63 -6.45 -12.54
CA TYR A 24 13.36 -6.12 -11.86
C TYR A 24 12.17 -6.24 -12.80
N GLY A 25 11.03 -6.48 -12.22
CA GLY A 25 9.72 -6.38 -12.84
C GLY A 25 8.75 -5.73 -11.87
N LEU A 26 7.73 -5.08 -12.42
CA LEU A 26 6.66 -4.52 -11.63
C LEU A 26 5.30 -4.73 -12.33
N SER A 27 4.27 -4.75 -11.52
CA SER A 27 2.88 -4.74 -11.97
C SER A 27 2.04 -3.92 -11.00
N SER A 28 1.14 -3.10 -11.54
CA SER A 28 0.12 -2.41 -10.76
C SER A 28 -1.24 -2.52 -11.42
N MET A 29 -2.30 -2.67 -10.61
CA MET A 29 -3.69 -2.86 -11.01
C MET A 29 -4.61 -2.03 -10.14
N GLN A 30 -5.59 -1.36 -10.74
CA GLN A 30 -6.60 -0.59 -10.01
C GLN A 30 -7.52 -1.48 -9.17
N GLY A 31 -7.87 -2.68 -9.66
CA GLY A 31 -8.75 -3.61 -8.95
C GLY A 31 -10.17 -3.08 -8.82
N TRP A 32 -10.73 -3.19 -7.62
CA TRP A 32 -12.11 -2.80 -7.30
C TRP A 32 -12.28 -1.32 -6.95
N ARG A 33 -11.19 -0.57 -6.72
CA ARG A 33 -11.24 0.85 -6.37
C ARG A 33 -11.70 1.70 -7.54
N VAL A 34 -12.37 2.82 -7.25
CA VAL A 34 -12.83 3.78 -8.28
C VAL A 34 -11.65 4.48 -8.96
N GLU A 35 -10.60 4.75 -8.19
CA GLU A 35 -9.38 5.43 -8.63
C GLU A 35 -8.16 4.53 -8.45
N MET A 36 -7.10 4.79 -9.22
CA MET A 36 -5.76 4.24 -9.04
C MET A 36 -4.89 5.32 -8.39
N GLU A 37 -4.58 5.13 -7.12
CA GLU A 37 -3.85 6.12 -6.32
C GLU A 37 -2.40 5.71 -6.04
N ASP A 38 -2.00 4.46 -6.34
CA ASP A 38 -0.63 3.97 -6.19
C ASP A 38 0.31 4.57 -7.24
N ALA A 39 1.56 4.76 -6.83
CA ALA A 39 2.67 5.10 -7.69
C ALA A 39 3.91 4.25 -7.34
N HIS A 40 4.90 4.23 -8.24
CA HIS A 40 6.12 3.44 -8.05
C HIS A 40 7.34 4.13 -8.66
N THR A 41 8.53 3.71 -8.21
CA THR A 41 9.84 4.11 -8.75
C THR A 41 10.68 2.87 -8.97
N SER A 42 11.41 2.82 -10.09
CA SER A 42 12.36 1.76 -10.41
C SER A 42 13.53 2.37 -11.16
N LEU A 43 14.66 2.54 -10.49
CA LEU A 43 15.86 3.18 -11.04
C LEU A 43 17.07 2.30 -10.78
N VAL A 44 17.80 1.98 -11.83
CA VAL A 44 19.08 1.25 -11.80
C VAL A 44 20.17 2.15 -12.37
N GLY A 45 21.23 2.36 -11.57
CA GLY A 45 22.23 3.38 -11.87
C GLY A 45 21.70 4.78 -11.50
N LEU A 46 22.09 5.28 -10.32
CA LEU A 46 21.59 6.55 -9.81
C LEU A 46 22.50 7.70 -10.28
N PRO A 47 21.97 8.94 -10.37
CA PRO A 47 22.75 10.12 -10.72
C PRO A 47 23.79 10.47 -9.64
N HIS A 48 24.59 11.53 -9.92
CA HIS A 48 25.57 12.12 -8.99
C HIS A 48 26.74 11.19 -8.60
N GLY A 49 27.12 10.26 -9.49
CA GLY A 49 28.25 9.35 -9.26
C GLY A 49 27.87 8.11 -8.42
N LEU A 50 26.58 7.81 -8.34
CA LEU A 50 26.04 6.60 -7.71
C LEU A 50 25.60 5.57 -8.76
N ASP A 51 26.37 5.42 -9.84
CA ASP A 51 26.04 4.58 -11.00
C ASP A 51 25.86 3.09 -10.62
N ASP A 52 26.49 2.64 -9.54
CA ASP A 52 26.39 1.30 -8.98
C ASP A 52 25.29 1.14 -7.91
N TRP A 53 24.54 2.21 -7.62
CA TRP A 53 23.39 2.19 -6.74
C TRP A 53 22.09 2.06 -7.52
N SER A 54 21.06 1.54 -6.84
CA SER A 54 19.72 1.36 -7.41
C SER A 54 18.65 1.71 -6.38
N PHE A 55 17.50 2.23 -6.84
CA PHE A 55 16.40 2.62 -5.99
C PHE A 55 15.06 2.11 -6.52
N PHE A 56 14.29 1.46 -5.64
CA PHE A 56 12.95 0.98 -5.93
C PHE A 56 11.99 1.42 -4.84
N GLY A 57 10.77 1.81 -5.20
CA GLY A 57 9.77 2.28 -4.26
C GLY A 57 8.34 2.02 -4.72
N VAL A 58 7.45 1.82 -3.75
CA VAL A 58 6.00 1.77 -3.90
C VAL A 58 5.38 2.80 -2.96
N TYR A 59 4.42 3.56 -3.48
CA TYR A 59 3.74 4.65 -2.81
C TYR A 59 2.25 4.41 -2.92
N ASP A 60 1.63 4.01 -1.84
CA ASP A 60 0.19 3.78 -1.75
C ASP A 60 -0.50 5.08 -1.39
N GLY A 61 -1.17 5.67 -2.37
CA GLY A 61 -1.84 6.96 -2.24
C GLY A 61 -3.24 6.81 -1.66
N HIS A 62 -3.68 7.82 -0.92
CA HIS A 62 -5.03 7.90 -0.39
C HIS A 62 -5.57 9.32 -0.41
N ALA A 63 -6.91 9.45 -0.51
CA ALA A 63 -7.62 10.73 -0.65
C ALA A 63 -7.12 11.57 -1.84
N GLY A 64 -6.61 10.92 -2.88
CA GLY A 64 -6.03 11.47 -4.09
C GLY A 64 -4.63 10.93 -4.37
N SER A 65 -4.25 10.84 -5.64
CA SER A 65 -2.97 10.27 -6.08
C SER A 65 -1.80 11.26 -6.11
N ARG A 66 -2.04 12.55 -5.79
CA ARG A 66 -1.06 13.62 -6.06
C ARG A 66 0.23 13.46 -5.25
N VAL A 67 0.12 13.16 -3.95
CA VAL A 67 1.30 12.99 -3.09
C VAL A 67 2.09 11.76 -3.53
N ALA A 68 1.44 10.61 -3.77
CA ALA A 68 2.10 9.41 -4.26
C ALA A 68 2.86 9.66 -5.59
N ASN A 69 2.18 10.29 -6.55
CA ASN A 69 2.77 10.65 -7.85
C ASN A 69 3.93 11.65 -7.76
N TYR A 70 3.87 12.59 -6.80
CA TYR A 70 4.97 13.52 -6.59
C TYR A 70 6.17 12.82 -5.95
N CYS A 71 5.93 12.03 -4.90
CA CYS A 71 6.97 11.30 -4.21
C CYS A 71 7.68 10.28 -5.11
N SER A 72 6.95 9.58 -5.98
CA SER A 72 7.55 8.61 -6.90
C SER A 72 8.58 9.23 -7.87
N LYS A 73 8.47 10.53 -8.14
CA LYS A 73 9.36 11.26 -9.06
C LYS A 73 10.47 12.01 -8.36
N HIS A 74 10.27 12.44 -7.12
CA HIS A 74 11.15 13.44 -6.48
C HIS A 74 11.76 12.98 -5.14
N LEU A 75 11.24 11.91 -4.50
CA LEU A 75 11.74 11.48 -3.19
C LEU A 75 13.23 11.15 -3.22
N LEU A 76 13.69 10.42 -4.24
CA LEU A 76 15.10 10.04 -4.36
C LEU A 76 16.01 11.27 -4.43
N GLU A 77 15.65 12.29 -5.20
CA GLU A 77 16.43 13.53 -5.30
C GLU A 77 16.52 14.24 -3.94
N HIS A 78 15.41 14.30 -3.20
CA HIS A 78 15.41 14.83 -1.83
C HIS A 78 16.29 14.02 -0.87
N ILE A 79 16.36 12.69 -1.04
CA ILE A 79 17.24 11.82 -0.25
C ILE A 79 18.70 12.12 -0.59
N ILE A 80 19.09 12.03 -1.86
CA ILE A 80 20.47 12.20 -2.30
C ILE A 80 21.02 13.60 -1.97
N SER A 81 20.18 14.64 -2.14
CA SER A 81 20.58 16.02 -1.81
C SER A 81 20.63 16.32 -0.31
N SER A 82 20.31 15.37 0.55
CA SER A 82 20.19 15.58 1.99
C SER A 82 21.42 15.16 2.80
N SER A 83 22.39 14.48 2.20
CA SER A 83 23.65 14.12 2.84
C SER A 83 24.80 14.13 1.82
N GLU A 84 25.98 14.51 2.28
CA GLU A 84 27.23 14.41 1.51
C GLU A 84 27.72 12.95 1.38
N ASP A 85 27.15 12.03 2.15
CA ASP A 85 27.48 10.59 2.11
C ASP A 85 26.96 9.91 0.83
N PHE A 86 26.09 10.58 0.06
CA PHE A 86 25.73 10.22 -1.31
C PHE A 86 26.73 10.83 -2.31
N GLY A 87 27.98 10.42 -2.25
CA GLY A 87 29.05 10.92 -3.08
C GLY A 87 30.05 9.83 -3.47
N PRO A 88 31.03 10.15 -4.32
CA PRO A 88 32.07 9.20 -4.71
C PRO A 88 32.99 8.91 -3.52
N GLY A 89 32.86 7.74 -2.93
CA GLY A 89 33.65 7.28 -1.78
C GLY A 89 32.94 6.20 -1.00
N PRO A 90 33.59 5.63 0.02
CA PRO A 90 32.91 4.71 0.94
C PRO A 90 31.84 5.50 1.70
N ALA A 91 30.57 5.16 1.44
CA ALA A 91 29.44 5.77 2.12
C ALA A 91 29.42 5.35 3.61
N ASP A 92 29.28 6.34 4.51
CA ASP A 92 29.02 6.03 5.91
C ASP A 92 27.55 5.58 6.07
N VAL A 93 27.35 4.40 6.65
CA VAL A 93 26.02 3.81 6.82
C VAL A 93 25.08 4.74 7.59
N GLU A 94 25.56 5.36 8.68
CA GLU A 94 24.73 6.27 9.48
C GLU A 94 24.45 7.58 8.74
N GLY A 95 25.41 8.10 7.98
CA GLY A 95 25.22 9.27 7.13
C GLY A 95 24.16 9.03 6.03
N VAL A 96 24.17 7.85 5.40
CA VAL A 96 23.13 7.45 4.44
C VAL A 96 21.75 7.41 5.10
N LYS A 97 21.61 6.80 6.29
CA LYS A 97 20.34 6.76 7.03
C LYS A 97 19.85 8.15 7.42
N VAL A 98 20.74 9.03 7.85
CA VAL A 98 20.42 10.44 8.16
C VAL A 98 19.95 11.16 6.91
N GLY A 99 20.61 10.95 5.77
CA GLY A 99 20.21 11.50 4.48
C GLY A 99 18.81 11.03 4.05
N ILE A 100 18.52 9.75 4.20
CA ILE A 100 17.19 9.19 3.90
C ILE A 100 16.11 9.85 4.77
N ARG A 101 16.28 9.90 6.10
CA ARG A 101 15.33 10.55 7.02
C ARG A 101 15.14 12.01 6.68
N SER A 102 16.24 12.73 6.45
CA SER A 102 16.20 14.15 6.10
C SER A 102 15.46 14.40 4.79
N GLY A 103 15.65 13.52 3.78
CA GLY A 103 14.96 13.58 2.50
C GLY A 103 13.45 13.47 2.64
N PHE A 104 12.96 12.54 3.47
CA PHE A 104 11.53 12.38 3.77
C PHE A 104 10.94 13.63 4.44
N LEU A 105 11.62 14.17 5.45
CA LEU A 105 11.15 15.38 6.14
C LEU A 105 11.15 16.59 5.21
N LYS A 106 12.18 16.74 4.35
CA LYS A 106 12.28 17.86 3.41
C LYS A 106 11.23 17.80 2.31
N ILE A 107 10.96 16.61 1.73
CA ILE A 107 9.93 16.50 0.69
C ILE A 107 8.54 16.76 1.26
N ASP A 108 8.24 16.30 2.48
CA ASP A 108 6.97 16.56 3.15
C ASP A 108 6.79 18.07 3.43
N GLU A 109 7.81 18.72 3.96
CA GLU A 109 7.84 20.19 4.16
C GLU A 109 7.68 20.95 2.83
N TYR A 110 8.35 20.49 1.77
CA TYR A 110 8.27 21.10 0.43
C TYR A 110 6.87 21.03 -0.14
N MET A 111 6.24 19.84 -0.11
CA MET A 111 4.88 19.62 -0.64
C MET A 111 3.83 20.40 0.14
N ARG A 112 4.03 20.68 1.43
CA ARG A 112 3.14 21.52 2.26
C ARG A 112 2.91 22.91 1.66
N ASN A 113 3.84 23.41 0.85
CA ASN A 113 3.74 24.70 0.20
C ASN A 113 2.94 24.68 -1.11
N PHE A 114 2.54 23.52 -1.62
CA PHE A 114 1.66 23.42 -2.79
C PHE A 114 0.29 24.05 -2.47
N THR A 115 -0.18 24.92 -3.36
CA THR A 115 -1.37 25.73 -3.11
C THR A 115 -2.57 24.91 -2.65
N ASP A 116 -2.84 23.79 -3.35
CA ASP A 116 -4.03 22.98 -3.09
C ASP A 116 -3.91 22.16 -1.81
N LEU A 117 -2.70 21.64 -1.50
CA LEU A 117 -2.42 20.95 -0.24
C LEU A 117 -2.47 21.91 0.97
N ARG A 118 -1.92 23.13 0.80
CA ARG A 118 -1.90 24.14 1.85
C ARG A 118 -3.28 24.69 2.20
N ASN A 119 -4.16 24.85 1.22
CA ASN A 119 -5.51 25.40 1.44
C ASN A 119 -6.57 24.31 1.70
N GLY A 120 -6.17 23.02 1.77
CA GLY A 120 -7.04 21.90 2.05
C GLY A 120 -8.00 21.52 0.92
N MET A 121 -7.79 22.02 -0.30
CA MET A 121 -8.53 21.58 -1.49
C MET A 121 -8.09 20.17 -1.92
N ASP A 122 -6.83 19.85 -1.75
CA ASP A 122 -6.25 18.51 -1.89
C ASP A 122 -5.84 18.04 -0.49
N ARG A 123 -6.28 16.83 -0.12
CA ARG A 123 -6.01 16.22 1.18
C ARG A 123 -5.26 14.89 1.04
N SER A 124 -4.68 14.67 -0.13
CA SER A 124 -3.97 13.44 -0.40
C SER A 124 -2.79 13.21 0.54
N GLY A 125 -2.60 11.97 0.86
CA GLY A 125 -1.44 11.42 1.54
C GLY A 125 -0.93 10.20 0.81
N SER A 126 0.22 9.69 1.22
CA SER A 126 0.79 8.47 0.66
C SER A 126 1.68 7.78 1.68
N THR A 127 1.58 6.46 1.74
CA THR A 127 2.66 5.65 2.29
C THR A 127 3.90 5.76 1.39
N ALA A 128 5.03 5.29 1.87
CA ALA A 128 6.22 5.08 1.06
C ALA A 128 7.01 3.89 1.60
N VAL A 129 7.15 2.85 0.80
CA VAL A 129 8.10 1.77 1.06
C VAL A 129 9.13 1.75 -0.05
N ALA A 130 10.40 1.75 0.31
CA ALA A 130 11.46 1.75 -0.68
C ALA A 130 12.65 0.89 -0.25
N VAL A 131 13.49 0.52 -1.21
CA VAL A 131 14.80 -0.06 -0.98
C VAL A 131 15.83 0.71 -1.80
N LEU A 132 16.88 1.16 -1.14
CA LEU A 132 18.07 1.71 -1.76
C LEU A 132 19.17 0.65 -1.67
N LEU A 133 19.70 0.25 -2.82
CA LEU A 133 20.73 -0.78 -2.92
C LEU A 133 22.06 -0.11 -3.26
N SER A 134 23.04 -0.28 -2.39
CA SER A 134 24.45 0.03 -2.66
C SER A 134 25.20 -1.25 -3.04
N PRO A 135 26.48 -1.18 -3.39
CA PRO A 135 27.30 -2.38 -3.61
C PRO A 135 27.31 -3.33 -2.41
N ASP A 136 27.33 -2.79 -1.18
CA ASP A 136 27.55 -3.57 0.05
C ASP A 136 26.30 -3.70 0.94
N HIS A 137 25.29 -2.84 0.78
CA HIS A 137 24.14 -2.76 1.68
C HIS A 137 22.80 -2.62 0.96
N LEU A 138 21.77 -3.10 1.64
CA LEU A 138 20.35 -2.88 1.34
C LEU A 138 19.78 -1.96 2.44
N TYR A 139 19.30 -0.78 2.08
CA TYR A 139 18.59 0.13 3.00
C TYR A 139 17.10 0.00 2.76
N PHE A 140 16.40 -0.65 3.67
CA PHE A 140 14.94 -0.75 3.65
C PHE A 140 14.35 0.47 4.35
N ILE A 141 13.45 1.15 3.67
CA ILE A 141 12.87 2.44 4.06
C ILE A 141 11.36 2.25 4.12
N ASN A 142 10.74 2.55 5.27
CA ASN A 142 9.30 2.41 5.41
C ASN A 142 8.66 3.61 6.12
N CYS A 143 7.57 4.12 5.54
CA CYS A 143 6.70 5.14 6.11
C CYS A 143 5.25 4.79 5.74
N GLY A 144 4.55 4.09 6.62
CA GLY A 144 3.18 3.62 6.41
C GLY A 144 3.04 2.11 6.53
N ASP A 145 2.04 1.54 5.87
CA ASP A 145 1.66 0.13 5.94
C ASP A 145 1.81 -0.64 4.62
N SER A 146 2.40 -0.02 3.61
CA SER A 146 3.08 -0.74 2.54
C SER A 146 4.31 -1.44 3.13
N ARG A 147 4.77 -2.53 2.51
CA ARG A 147 5.83 -3.34 3.11
C ARG A 147 6.84 -3.81 2.08
N ALA A 148 8.10 -3.95 2.51
CA ALA A 148 9.17 -4.60 1.76
C ALA A 148 9.66 -5.84 2.51
N MET A 149 10.09 -6.86 1.75
CA MET A 149 10.66 -8.07 2.28
C MET A 149 11.89 -8.51 1.48
N LEU A 150 12.89 -9.11 2.17
CA LEU A 150 14.07 -9.76 1.59
C LEU A 150 13.93 -11.28 1.70
N CYS A 151 14.01 -11.95 0.58
CA CYS A 151 14.22 -13.40 0.52
C CYS A 151 15.72 -13.70 0.44
N ARG A 152 16.22 -14.51 1.38
CA ARG A 152 17.60 -14.99 1.44
C ARG A 152 17.61 -16.47 1.75
N ALA A 153 18.33 -17.27 0.97
CA ALA A 153 18.43 -18.72 1.12
C ALA A 153 17.04 -19.41 1.24
N GLY A 154 16.09 -19.01 0.41
CA GLY A 154 14.76 -19.59 0.31
C GLY A 154 13.76 -19.17 1.38
N GLN A 155 14.10 -18.23 2.26
CA GLN A 155 13.26 -17.82 3.39
C GLN A 155 13.16 -16.30 3.52
N VAL A 156 12.12 -15.83 4.19
CA VAL A 156 12.00 -14.42 4.59
C VAL A 156 13.08 -14.10 5.61
N ARG A 157 14.11 -13.39 5.20
CA ARG A 157 15.21 -12.95 6.06
C ARG A 157 14.88 -11.69 6.85
N PHE A 158 14.12 -10.81 6.21
CA PHE A 158 13.71 -9.51 6.76
C PHE A 158 12.41 -9.05 6.12
N SER A 159 11.61 -8.35 6.88
CA SER A 159 10.49 -7.54 6.39
C SER A 159 10.36 -6.27 7.22
N THR A 160 9.95 -5.17 6.59
CA THR A 160 9.58 -3.95 7.30
C THR A 160 8.33 -4.17 8.14
N GLN A 161 8.15 -3.34 9.17
CA GLN A 161 6.97 -3.39 10.03
C GLN A 161 5.99 -2.28 9.63
N ASP A 162 4.71 -2.64 9.52
CA ASP A 162 3.66 -1.68 9.19
C ASP A 162 3.49 -0.65 10.30
N HIS A 163 3.32 0.63 9.95
CA HIS A 163 3.02 1.70 10.90
C HIS A 163 1.50 1.84 11.08
N LYS A 164 0.92 0.94 11.86
CA LYS A 164 -0.51 1.00 12.19
C LYS A 164 -0.75 1.86 13.45
N PRO A 165 -1.84 2.64 13.52
CA PRO A 165 -2.13 3.50 14.70
C PRO A 165 -2.24 2.75 16.03
N CYS A 166 -2.53 1.45 16.01
CA CYS A 166 -2.62 0.61 17.22
C CYS A 166 -1.26 0.16 17.76
N ASN A 167 -0.17 0.27 16.98
CA ASN A 167 1.18 -0.08 17.45
C ASN A 167 1.57 0.80 18.64
N PRO A 168 2.22 0.26 19.68
CA PRO A 168 2.45 0.99 20.93
C PRO A 168 3.12 2.36 20.75
N LEU A 169 4.22 2.45 20.01
CA LEU A 169 4.95 3.70 19.78
C LEU A 169 4.14 4.72 18.96
N GLU A 170 3.44 4.23 17.95
CA GLU A 170 2.57 5.04 17.11
C GLU A 170 1.39 5.61 17.92
N ARG A 171 0.74 4.77 18.73
CA ARG A 171 -0.36 5.18 19.62
C ARG A 171 0.10 6.20 20.64
N GLU A 172 1.27 6.01 21.25
CA GLU A 172 1.85 6.94 22.20
C GLU A 172 2.09 8.32 21.56
N ARG A 173 2.69 8.37 20.35
CA ARG A 173 2.89 9.61 19.61
C ARG A 173 1.56 10.30 19.34
N ILE A 174 0.54 9.58 18.82
CA ILE A 174 -0.79 10.12 18.52
C ILE A 174 -1.41 10.73 19.78
N GLN A 175 -1.36 10.03 20.91
CA GLN A 175 -1.91 10.51 22.18
C GLN A 175 -1.15 11.75 22.71
N ASN A 176 0.19 11.74 22.61
CA ASN A 176 1.03 12.87 23.00
C ASN A 176 0.81 14.11 22.11
N ALA A 177 0.36 13.93 20.89
CA ALA A 177 -0.08 14.99 19.99
C ALA A 177 -1.54 15.42 20.23
N GLY A 178 -2.22 14.88 21.25
CA GLY A 178 -3.60 15.21 21.59
C GLY A 178 -4.67 14.47 20.78
N GLY A 179 -4.30 13.48 19.98
CA GLY A 179 -5.22 12.65 19.22
C GLY A 179 -5.68 11.40 19.95
N SER A 180 -6.47 10.61 19.27
CA SER A 180 -7.00 9.35 19.77
C SER A 180 -6.87 8.24 18.71
N VAL A 181 -6.80 6.99 19.17
CA VAL A 181 -6.88 5.82 18.28
C VAL A 181 -8.19 5.10 18.54
N MET A 182 -9.08 5.11 17.54
CA MET A 182 -10.40 4.46 17.59
C MET A 182 -10.57 3.56 16.37
N ILE A 183 -11.00 2.32 16.59
CA ILE A 183 -11.19 1.32 15.53
C ILE A 183 -9.93 1.23 14.64
N GLN A 184 -8.75 1.14 15.28
CA GLN A 184 -7.43 1.06 14.64
C GLN A 184 -7.09 2.26 13.72
N ARG A 185 -7.74 3.43 13.90
CA ARG A 185 -7.56 4.62 13.07
C ARG A 185 -7.22 5.83 13.91
N VAL A 186 -6.40 6.72 13.36
CA VAL A 186 -6.13 8.04 13.93
C VAL A 186 -7.44 8.85 13.91
N ASN A 187 -7.89 9.28 15.08
CA ASN A 187 -9.15 10.00 15.28
C ASN A 187 -10.37 9.30 14.63
N GLY A 188 -10.32 7.97 14.48
CA GLY A 188 -11.37 7.17 13.86
C GLY A 188 -11.45 7.25 12.32
N SER A 189 -10.53 7.95 11.66
CA SER A 189 -10.58 8.23 10.21
C SER A 189 -9.42 7.60 9.43
N LEU A 190 -8.17 7.92 9.71
CA LEU A 190 -7.01 7.50 8.92
C LEU A 190 -6.44 6.16 9.44
N ALA A 191 -6.22 5.21 8.54
CA ALA A 191 -5.76 3.86 8.89
C ALA A 191 -4.25 3.75 9.15
N VAL A 192 -3.48 4.72 8.68
CA VAL A 192 -2.02 4.77 8.82
C VAL A 192 -1.62 5.77 9.89
N SER A 193 -0.47 5.55 10.52
CA SER A 193 0.09 6.46 11.54
C SER A 193 1.32 7.22 11.04
N ARG A 194 1.88 6.80 9.91
CA ARG A 194 2.94 7.52 9.19
C ARG A 194 2.61 7.60 7.71
N ALA A 195 2.79 8.79 7.14
CA ALA A 195 2.58 9.07 5.72
C ALA A 195 3.25 10.39 5.32
N LEU A 196 3.50 10.55 4.04
CA LEU A 196 3.80 11.81 3.37
C LEU A 196 2.47 12.50 3.01
N GLY A 197 2.41 13.83 3.06
CA GLY A 197 1.14 14.55 2.91
C GLY A 197 0.28 14.53 4.17
N ASP A 198 -1.01 14.33 4.05
CA ASP A 198 -1.94 14.24 5.19
C ASP A 198 -1.87 15.45 6.15
N TYR A 199 -1.77 16.65 5.61
CA TYR A 199 -1.46 17.85 6.40
C TYR A 199 -2.53 18.21 7.43
N ASP A 200 -3.77 17.76 7.27
CA ASP A 200 -4.82 17.90 8.29
C ASP A 200 -4.44 17.24 9.64
N TYR A 201 -3.58 16.24 9.60
CA TYR A 201 -3.07 15.54 10.78
C TYR A 201 -1.70 16.04 11.26
N LYS A 202 -1.16 17.08 10.63
CA LYS A 202 0.17 17.64 10.90
C LYS A 202 0.11 19.12 11.33
N CYS A 203 -0.99 19.53 12.01
CA CYS A 203 -1.28 20.92 12.41
C CYS A 203 -1.28 21.11 13.93
N VAL A 204 -0.61 20.27 14.71
CA VAL A 204 -0.53 20.42 16.16
C VAL A 204 0.54 21.45 16.52
N ASP A 205 0.13 22.58 17.09
CA ASP A 205 1.03 23.66 17.47
C ASP A 205 2.06 23.21 18.51
N GLY A 206 3.29 23.66 18.35
CA GLY A 206 4.40 23.37 19.27
C GLY A 206 4.97 21.95 19.17
N LYS A 207 4.48 21.11 18.25
CA LYS A 207 5.02 19.79 17.95
C LYS A 207 5.88 19.82 16.69
N GLY A 208 7.02 19.13 16.74
CA GLY A 208 7.87 18.93 15.57
C GLY A 208 7.21 18.02 14.51
N PRO A 209 7.77 17.95 13.29
CA PRO A 209 7.19 17.16 12.20
C PRO A 209 7.06 15.66 12.53
N THR A 210 7.96 15.13 13.36
CA THR A 210 7.97 13.71 13.77
C THR A 210 7.08 13.43 14.98
N GLU A 211 6.54 14.47 15.64
CA GLU A 211 5.70 14.39 16.84
C GLU A 211 4.21 14.63 16.55
N GLN A 212 3.84 14.83 15.28
CA GLN A 212 2.46 15.08 14.85
C GLN A 212 1.58 13.81 14.94
N LEU A 213 0.27 13.96 14.75
CA LEU A 213 -0.67 12.83 14.73
C LEU A 213 -0.28 11.78 13.68
N VAL A 214 0.18 12.24 12.51
CA VAL A 214 0.78 11.44 11.45
C VAL A 214 2.19 11.94 11.22
N SER A 215 3.17 11.05 11.19
CA SER A 215 4.57 11.41 11.02
C SER A 215 5.06 11.08 9.60
N PRO A 216 5.80 11.97 8.92
CA PRO A 216 6.47 11.67 7.67
C PRO A 216 7.82 10.94 7.86
N GLU A 217 8.25 10.72 9.11
CA GLU A 217 9.54 10.11 9.40
C GLU A 217 9.56 8.63 9.04
N PRO A 218 10.47 8.17 8.17
CA PRO A 218 10.60 6.76 7.83
C PRO A 218 11.36 5.99 8.92
N GLU A 219 11.08 4.70 9.05
CA GLU A 219 12.04 3.74 9.61
C GLU A 219 13.03 3.32 8.53
N VAL A 220 14.30 3.24 8.89
CA VAL A 220 15.38 2.87 7.97
C VAL A 220 16.17 1.72 8.59
N PHE A 221 16.16 0.58 7.90
CA PHE A 221 16.90 -0.62 8.28
C PHE A 221 18.00 -0.89 7.26
N GLU A 222 19.19 -1.07 7.75
CA GLU A 222 20.34 -1.43 6.93
C GLU A 222 20.62 -2.93 7.08
N ILE A 223 20.87 -3.61 5.97
CA ILE A 223 21.23 -5.03 5.92
C ILE A 223 22.42 -5.18 4.98
N ALA A 224 23.52 -5.75 5.47
CA ALA A 224 24.65 -6.10 4.64
C ALA A 224 24.23 -7.14 3.58
N ARG A 225 24.64 -6.92 2.32
CA ARG A 225 24.37 -7.85 1.23
C ARG A 225 25.11 -9.18 1.47
N ALA A 226 24.39 -10.27 1.24
CA ALA A 226 24.96 -11.62 1.19
C ALA A 226 24.94 -12.09 -0.27
N THR A 227 26.00 -11.78 -0.99
CA THR A 227 26.06 -11.96 -2.45
C THR A 227 25.76 -13.39 -2.90
N ASP A 228 26.01 -14.39 -2.05
CA ASP A 228 25.83 -15.80 -2.37
C ASP A 228 24.47 -16.35 -1.88
N GLU A 229 23.67 -15.56 -1.14
CA GLU A 229 22.43 -16.02 -0.52
C GLU A 229 21.21 -15.14 -0.84
N ASP A 230 21.41 -13.86 -1.15
CA ASP A 230 20.32 -12.92 -1.45
C ASP A 230 19.65 -13.29 -2.77
N GLU A 231 18.35 -13.61 -2.72
CA GLU A 231 17.59 -14.05 -3.87
C GLU A 231 16.82 -12.90 -4.51
N PHE A 232 15.94 -12.26 -3.75
CA PHE A 232 15.14 -11.14 -4.25
C PHE A 232 14.56 -10.27 -3.13
N VAL A 233 14.17 -9.06 -3.50
CA VAL A 233 13.39 -8.14 -2.69
C VAL A 233 12.02 -7.96 -3.33
N VAL A 234 10.96 -7.93 -2.50
CA VAL A 234 9.60 -7.57 -2.92
C VAL A 234 9.18 -6.32 -2.15
N LEU A 235 8.66 -5.32 -2.88
CA LEU A 235 7.97 -4.16 -2.31
C LEU A 235 6.53 -4.17 -2.81
N ALA A 236 5.57 -3.96 -1.92
CA ALA A 236 4.16 -3.92 -2.31
C ALA A 236 3.33 -3.05 -1.37
N CYS A 237 2.19 -2.54 -1.86
CA CYS A 237 1.16 -1.89 -1.07
C CYS A 237 0.34 -2.91 -0.25
N ASP A 238 -0.52 -2.44 0.64
CA ASP A 238 -1.35 -3.28 1.50
C ASP A 238 -2.35 -4.13 0.72
N GLY A 239 -2.75 -3.73 -0.50
CA GLY A 239 -3.57 -4.55 -1.40
C GLY A 239 -3.00 -5.95 -1.70
N ILE A 240 -1.68 -6.15 -1.52
CA ILE A 240 -1.01 -7.44 -1.59
C ILE A 240 -0.93 -8.08 -0.19
N TRP A 241 -0.47 -7.32 0.81
CA TRP A 241 -0.16 -7.84 2.14
C TRP A 241 -1.40 -8.20 2.97
N ASP A 242 -2.55 -7.59 2.68
CA ASP A 242 -3.82 -7.90 3.34
C ASP A 242 -4.33 -9.32 3.02
N VAL A 243 -3.87 -9.92 1.92
CA VAL A 243 -4.32 -11.24 1.45
C VAL A 243 -3.22 -12.29 1.35
N MET A 244 -1.95 -11.90 1.54
CA MET A 244 -0.79 -12.82 1.57
C MET A 244 0.16 -12.46 2.72
N SER A 245 0.57 -13.45 3.51
CA SER A 245 1.64 -13.27 4.50
C SER A 245 3.00 -13.11 3.82
N ASN A 246 4.02 -12.70 4.58
CA ASN A 246 5.39 -12.61 4.08
C ASN A 246 5.88 -13.97 3.53
N GLU A 247 5.62 -15.03 4.28
CA GLU A 247 6.02 -16.40 3.93
C GLU A 247 5.28 -16.88 2.70
N GLU A 248 3.95 -16.69 2.62
CA GLU A 248 3.15 -17.08 1.44
C GLU A 248 3.64 -16.37 0.18
N LEU A 249 3.88 -15.04 0.25
CA LEU A 249 4.36 -14.29 -0.91
C LEU A 249 5.78 -14.69 -1.30
N CYS A 250 6.66 -14.92 -0.33
CA CYS A 250 8.03 -15.39 -0.57
C CYS A 250 8.03 -16.74 -1.32
N GLU A 251 7.32 -17.73 -0.80
CA GLU A 251 7.20 -19.05 -1.41
C GLU A 251 6.54 -18.98 -2.80
N PHE A 252 5.51 -18.13 -2.93
CA PHE A 252 4.81 -17.96 -4.19
C PHE A 252 5.71 -17.36 -5.26
N VAL A 253 6.40 -16.26 -4.98
CA VAL A 253 7.34 -15.62 -5.92
C VAL A 253 8.44 -16.61 -6.31
N ARG A 254 9.03 -17.33 -5.35
CA ARG A 254 10.03 -18.38 -5.66
C ARG A 254 9.49 -19.41 -6.65
N SER A 255 8.28 -19.92 -6.38
CA SER A 255 7.64 -20.91 -7.24
C SER A 255 7.36 -20.39 -8.66
N ARG A 256 7.07 -19.08 -8.79
CA ARG A 256 6.83 -18.46 -10.11
C ARG A 256 8.13 -18.20 -10.87
N LEU A 257 9.22 -17.81 -10.19
CA LEU A 257 10.54 -17.67 -10.78
C LEU A 257 11.09 -19.00 -11.33
N GLU A 258 10.75 -20.13 -10.72
CA GLU A 258 11.13 -21.46 -11.21
C GLU A 258 10.42 -21.88 -12.53
N VAL A 259 9.31 -21.20 -12.88
CA VAL A 259 8.53 -21.53 -14.10
C VAL A 259 8.47 -20.39 -15.11
N CYS A 260 8.93 -19.19 -14.76
CA CYS A 260 8.87 -18.02 -15.64
C CYS A 260 10.07 -17.09 -15.42
N ASP A 261 10.79 -16.74 -16.50
CA ASP A 261 11.91 -15.79 -16.46
C ASP A 261 11.48 -14.34 -16.75
N ASP A 262 10.25 -14.14 -17.19
CA ASP A 262 9.64 -12.84 -17.46
C ASP A 262 9.09 -12.27 -16.14
N LEU A 263 9.79 -11.28 -15.57
CA LEU A 263 9.44 -10.72 -14.26
C LEU A 263 8.14 -9.92 -14.28
N GLU A 264 7.73 -9.35 -15.42
CA GLU A 264 6.39 -8.72 -15.54
C GLU A 264 5.29 -9.77 -15.37
N LYS A 265 5.43 -10.92 -16.03
CA LYS A 265 4.47 -12.02 -15.89
C LYS A 265 4.44 -12.59 -14.47
N VAL A 266 5.59 -12.68 -13.81
CA VAL A 266 5.64 -13.08 -12.40
C VAL A 266 4.85 -12.11 -11.54
N CYS A 267 5.10 -10.79 -11.69
CA CYS A 267 4.38 -9.75 -10.95
C CYS A 267 2.87 -9.75 -11.29
N ASN A 268 2.50 -9.91 -12.57
CA ASN A 268 1.10 -10.03 -13.00
C ASN A 268 0.41 -11.21 -12.31
N THR A 269 1.09 -12.35 -12.21
CA THR A 269 0.55 -13.54 -11.54
C THR A 269 0.36 -13.29 -10.03
N VAL A 270 1.24 -12.52 -9.38
CA VAL A 270 1.07 -12.12 -7.98
C VAL A 270 -0.18 -11.27 -7.82
N VAL A 271 -0.33 -10.21 -8.63
CA VAL A 271 -1.47 -9.28 -8.56
C VAL A 271 -2.80 -10.00 -8.85
N ASP A 272 -2.85 -10.83 -9.90
CA ASP A 272 -4.04 -11.64 -10.22
C ASP A 272 -4.41 -12.61 -9.09
N THR A 273 -3.40 -13.24 -8.48
CA THR A 273 -3.62 -14.14 -7.34
C THR A 273 -4.18 -13.39 -6.15
N CYS A 274 -3.68 -12.17 -5.84
CA CYS A 274 -4.21 -11.34 -4.77
C CYS A 274 -5.65 -10.90 -5.03
N LEU A 275 -5.98 -10.51 -6.27
CA LEU A 275 -7.36 -10.22 -6.67
C LEU A 275 -8.26 -11.45 -6.40
N HIS A 276 -7.82 -12.64 -6.80
CA HIS A 276 -8.56 -13.89 -6.61
C HIS A 276 -8.59 -14.38 -5.15
N LYS A 277 -7.64 -13.99 -4.32
CA LYS A 277 -7.69 -14.18 -2.86
C LYS A 277 -8.65 -13.21 -2.17
N GLY A 278 -9.18 -12.22 -2.89
CA GLY A 278 -10.22 -11.30 -2.42
C GLY A 278 -9.73 -9.90 -2.06
N SER A 279 -8.55 -9.51 -2.49
CA SER A 279 -8.12 -8.11 -2.42
C SER A 279 -9.12 -7.22 -3.14
N ARG A 280 -9.47 -6.10 -2.50
CA ARG A 280 -10.39 -5.09 -3.04
C ARG A 280 -9.72 -3.73 -3.20
N ASP A 281 -8.40 -3.69 -3.06
CA ASP A 281 -7.62 -2.46 -3.13
C ASP A 281 -6.94 -2.25 -4.48
N ASN A 282 -6.28 -1.10 -4.62
CA ASN A 282 -5.20 -0.96 -5.58
C ASN A 282 -4.11 -1.98 -5.22
N MET A 283 -3.47 -2.55 -6.20
CA MET A 283 -2.46 -3.60 -6.01
C MET A 283 -1.23 -3.25 -6.81
N SER A 284 -0.13 -2.98 -6.13
CA SER A 284 1.17 -2.67 -6.76
C SER A 284 2.26 -3.52 -6.15
N VAL A 285 3.07 -4.12 -7.00
CA VAL A 285 4.22 -4.96 -6.60
C VAL A 285 5.43 -4.64 -7.46
N VAL A 286 6.59 -4.50 -6.82
CA VAL A 286 7.91 -4.41 -7.44
C VAL A 286 8.74 -5.60 -6.95
N LEU A 287 9.22 -6.40 -7.88
CA LEU A 287 10.10 -7.55 -7.64
C LEU A 287 11.50 -7.21 -8.16
N VAL A 288 12.49 -7.24 -7.28
CA VAL A 288 13.90 -7.01 -7.60
C VAL A 288 14.67 -8.31 -7.37
N CYS A 289 15.08 -8.98 -8.45
CA CYS A 289 15.86 -10.20 -8.41
C CYS A 289 17.36 -9.88 -8.35
N LEU A 290 18.02 -10.48 -7.36
CA LEU A 290 19.47 -10.50 -7.19
C LEU A 290 20.06 -11.72 -7.94
N PRO A 291 21.40 -11.86 -8.05
CA PRO A 291 22.02 -12.92 -8.84
C PRO A 291 21.63 -14.36 -8.46
N ASN A 292 21.27 -14.58 -7.19
CA ASN A 292 20.90 -15.91 -6.68
C ASN A 292 19.39 -16.20 -6.73
N ALA A 293 18.58 -15.31 -7.33
CA ALA A 293 17.16 -15.57 -7.52
C ALA A 293 16.94 -16.91 -8.24
N PRO A 294 15.88 -17.65 -7.90
CA PRO A 294 15.54 -18.90 -8.58
C PRO A 294 15.50 -18.74 -10.10
N LYS A 295 15.92 -19.78 -10.81
CA LYS A 295 15.92 -19.84 -12.27
C LYS A 295 14.92 -20.87 -12.75
N VAL A 296 14.44 -20.69 -13.97
CA VAL A 296 13.51 -21.62 -14.61
C VAL A 296 14.11 -23.03 -14.62
N SER A 297 13.31 -23.99 -14.18
CA SER A 297 13.64 -25.42 -14.04
C SER A 297 12.70 -26.26 -14.90
N GLU A 298 13.25 -27.20 -15.68
CA GLU A 298 12.45 -28.11 -16.49
C GLU A 298 11.50 -28.97 -15.65
N GLU A 299 11.94 -29.33 -14.44
CA GLU A 299 11.11 -30.10 -13.50
C GLU A 299 9.94 -29.28 -12.98
N ALA A 300 10.16 -27.99 -12.68
CA ALA A 300 9.10 -27.09 -12.25
C ALA A 300 8.09 -26.86 -13.37
N LEU A 301 8.56 -26.61 -14.60
CA LEU A 301 7.70 -26.46 -15.78
C LEU A 301 6.85 -27.71 -16.03
N LYS A 302 7.42 -28.88 -15.87
CA LYS A 302 6.70 -30.17 -16.04
C LYS A 302 5.60 -30.32 -14.98
N ARG A 303 5.93 -30.06 -13.70
CA ARG A 303 4.96 -30.09 -12.59
C ARG A 303 3.81 -29.11 -12.81
N GLU A 304 4.12 -27.90 -13.26
CA GLU A 304 3.14 -26.86 -13.58
C GLU A 304 2.19 -27.32 -14.69
N ALA A 305 2.72 -27.84 -15.79
CA ALA A 305 1.92 -28.34 -16.91
C ALA A 305 1.07 -29.57 -16.54
N GLU A 306 1.57 -30.45 -15.69
CA GLU A 306 0.82 -31.61 -15.17
C GLU A 306 -0.34 -31.14 -14.27
N LEU A 307 -0.11 -30.14 -13.41
CA LEU A 307 -1.16 -29.56 -12.58
C LEU A 307 -2.24 -28.89 -13.43
N ASP A 308 -1.86 -28.11 -14.45
CA ASP A 308 -2.82 -27.42 -15.31
C ASP A 308 -3.73 -28.42 -16.04
N LYS A 309 -3.16 -29.46 -16.62
CA LYS A 309 -3.92 -30.54 -17.25
C LYS A 309 -4.84 -31.28 -16.26
N PHE A 310 -4.34 -31.51 -15.03
CA PHE A 310 -5.16 -32.11 -13.98
C PHE A 310 -6.38 -31.25 -13.64
N LEU A 311 -6.17 -29.93 -13.45
CA LEU A 311 -7.26 -29.00 -13.17
C LEU A 311 -8.27 -28.90 -14.31
N GLU A 312 -7.79 -28.85 -15.59
CA GLU A 312 -8.66 -28.88 -16.76
C GLU A 312 -9.55 -30.13 -16.77
N SER A 313 -8.96 -31.31 -16.56
CA SER A 313 -9.72 -32.57 -16.48
C SER A 313 -10.72 -32.60 -15.33
N ARG A 314 -10.36 -32.01 -14.18
CA ARG A 314 -11.31 -31.92 -13.04
C ARG A 314 -12.48 -30.99 -13.32
N VAL A 315 -12.25 -29.85 -14.01
CA VAL A 315 -13.34 -28.97 -14.46
C VAL A 315 -14.28 -29.73 -15.41
N GLU A 316 -13.72 -30.47 -16.38
CA GLU A 316 -14.50 -31.29 -17.31
C GLU A 316 -15.36 -32.33 -16.57
N ASP A 317 -14.77 -33.11 -15.66
CA ASP A 317 -15.47 -34.08 -14.81
C ASP A 317 -16.63 -33.47 -14.01
N LEU A 318 -16.44 -32.23 -13.47
CA LEU A 318 -17.46 -31.54 -12.67
C LEU A 318 -18.61 -31.04 -13.54
N LEU A 319 -18.33 -30.60 -14.78
CA LEU A 319 -19.34 -30.20 -15.74
C LEU A 319 -20.14 -31.39 -16.24
N GLU A 320 -19.49 -32.53 -16.57
CA GLU A 320 -20.16 -33.74 -17.05
C GLU A 320 -21.07 -34.37 -15.98
N LYS A 321 -20.65 -34.36 -14.70
CA LYS A 321 -21.42 -34.94 -13.60
C LYS A 321 -22.68 -34.18 -13.26
N SER A 322 -22.76 -32.92 -13.66
CA SER A 322 -23.94 -32.07 -13.37
C SER A 322 -25.15 -32.35 -14.27
N GLY A 323 -24.97 -33.04 -15.39
CA GLY A 323 -26.02 -33.61 -16.25
C GLY A 323 -27.35 -32.84 -16.30
N ASP A 324 -28.41 -33.46 -15.77
CA ASP A 324 -29.79 -32.92 -15.78
C ASP A 324 -30.05 -31.82 -14.74
N GLU A 325 -29.13 -31.55 -13.81
CA GLU A 325 -29.30 -30.53 -12.75
C GLU A 325 -28.92 -29.09 -13.22
N GLY A 326 -28.45 -28.95 -14.45
CA GLY A 326 -27.99 -27.68 -15.03
C GLY A 326 -26.48 -27.46 -14.85
N ILE A 327 -25.93 -26.53 -15.67
CA ILE A 327 -24.50 -26.24 -15.70
C ILE A 327 -24.08 -25.52 -14.42
N PRO A 328 -23.10 -26.06 -13.64
CA PRO A 328 -22.67 -25.45 -12.39
C PRO A 328 -21.99 -24.11 -12.66
N THR A 329 -22.18 -23.16 -11.76
CA THR A 329 -21.52 -21.84 -11.85
C THR A 329 -20.01 -21.98 -11.60
N MET A 330 -19.21 -21.00 -12.07
CA MET A 330 -17.77 -20.94 -11.79
C MET A 330 -17.48 -20.97 -10.28
N ALA A 331 -18.30 -20.26 -9.47
CA ALA A 331 -18.19 -20.30 -8.01
C ALA A 331 -18.39 -21.71 -7.43
N HIS A 332 -19.30 -22.49 -8.01
CA HIS A 332 -19.55 -23.88 -7.61
C HIS A 332 -18.35 -24.78 -7.94
N ILE A 333 -17.77 -24.63 -9.13
CA ILE A 333 -16.55 -25.34 -9.55
C ILE A 333 -15.40 -25.04 -8.59
N MET A 334 -15.12 -23.74 -8.33
CA MET A 334 -14.07 -23.33 -7.40
C MET A 334 -14.28 -23.88 -5.99
N HIS A 335 -15.53 -23.89 -5.51
CA HIS A 335 -15.86 -24.43 -4.19
C HIS A 335 -15.64 -25.95 -4.09
N HIS A 336 -15.92 -26.71 -5.17
CA HIS A 336 -15.64 -28.14 -5.24
C HIS A 336 -14.14 -28.42 -5.26
N LEU A 337 -13.39 -27.73 -6.13
CA LEU A 337 -11.94 -27.88 -6.23
C LEU A 337 -11.23 -27.50 -4.92
N ALA A 338 -11.73 -26.48 -4.20
CA ALA A 338 -11.18 -26.10 -2.90
C ALA A 338 -11.33 -27.15 -1.79
N LYS A 339 -12.26 -28.11 -1.93
CA LYS A 339 -12.47 -29.23 -1.00
C LYS A 339 -11.63 -30.45 -1.34
N GLU A 340 -11.08 -30.50 -2.55
CA GLU A 340 -10.26 -31.62 -3.01
C GLU A 340 -8.80 -31.44 -2.54
N SER A 341 -8.12 -32.57 -2.35
CA SER A 341 -6.67 -32.57 -2.14
C SER A 341 -5.97 -32.47 -3.49
N LEU A 342 -5.73 -31.25 -3.94
CA LEU A 342 -5.08 -30.98 -5.21
C LEU A 342 -3.55 -31.11 -5.06
N PRO A 343 -2.89 -31.91 -5.92
CA PRO A 343 -1.44 -32.05 -5.85
C PRO A 343 -0.73 -30.83 -6.43
N ASN A 344 0.45 -30.51 -5.92
CA ASN A 344 1.40 -29.57 -6.51
C ASN A 344 0.84 -28.13 -6.72
N LEU A 345 -0.17 -27.69 -5.95
CA LEU A 345 -0.57 -26.29 -5.99
C LEU A 345 0.62 -25.38 -5.65
N PRO A 346 0.78 -24.23 -6.34
CA PRO A 346 1.83 -23.28 -6.02
C PRO A 346 1.78 -22.87 -4.55
N ALA A 347 2.90 -23.02 -3.85
CA ALA A 347 3.01 -22.61 -2.46
C ALA A 347 2.62 -21.12 -2.34
N GLY A 348 1.97 -20.75 -1.25
CA GLY A 348 1.48 -19.39 -1.01
C GLY A 348 0.33 -18.92 -1.92
N GLY A 349 0.34 -19.32 -3.21
CA GLY A 349 -0.70 -18.94 -4.18
C GLY A 349 -1.96 -19.81 -4.11
N GLY A 350 -1.78 -21.10 -3.84
CA GLY A 350 -2.86 -22.07 -3.75
C GLY A 350 -3.74 -22.12 -5.01
N LEU A 351 -5.02 -22.48 -4.83
CA LEU A 351 -5.99 -22.56 -5.92
C LEU A 351 -6.28 -21.20 -6.57
N ALA A 352 -6.15 -20.10 -5.83
CA ALA A 352 -6.37 -18.74 -6.35
C ALA A 352 -5.42 -18.41 -7.51
N SER A 353 -4.17 -18.89 -7.46
CA SER A 353 -3.18 -18.69 -8.52
C SER A 353 -3.47 -19.46 -9.81
N LYS A 354 -4.37 -20.44 -9.76
CA LYS A 354 -4.78 -21.28 -10.89
C LYS A 354 -6.17 -20.92 -11.43
N ARG A 355 -6.78 -19.89 -10.88
CA ARG A 355 -8.13 -19.47 -11.27
C ARG A 355 -8.24 -19.19 -12.76
N THR A 356 -7.27 -18.53 -13.37
CA THR A 356 -7.26 -18.22 -14.80
C THR A 356 -7.29 -19.50 -15.68
N VAL A 357 -6.54 -20.55 -15.27
CA VAL A 357 -6.55 -21.86 -15.96
C VAL A 357 -7.92 -22.51 -15.85
N ILE A 358 -8.50 -22.49 -14.65
CA ILE A 358 -9.82 -23.07 -14.37
C ILE A 358 -10.91 -22.30 -15.13
N GLU A 359 -10.88 -20.97 -15.16
CA GLU A 359 -11.81 -20.12 -15.93
C GLU A 359 -11.70 -20.37 -17.44
N ALA A 360 -10.47 -20.49 -17.97
CA ALA A 360 -10.25 -20.80 -19.36
C ALA A 360 -10.82 -22.18 -19.74
N ALA A 361 -10.63 -23.20 -18.90
CA ALA A 361 -11.21 -24.52 -19.09
C ALA A 361 -12.75 -24.48 -19.03
N TYR A 362 -13.30 -23.80 -18.03
CA TYR A 362 -14.74 -23.64 -17.86
C TYR A 362 -15.39 -22.95 -19.06
N ASN A 363 -14.84 -21.83 -19.53
CA ASN A 363 -15.39 -21.06 -20.66
C ASN A 363 -15.25 -21.84 -21.98
N ARG A 364 -14.13 -22.58 -22.18
CA ARG A 364 -13.96 -23.46 -23.35
C ARG A 364 -15.05 -24.53 -23.45
N LEU A 365 -15.45 -25.09 -22.31
CA LEU A 365 -16.42 -26.17 -22.22
C LEU A 365 -17.89 -25.65 -22.14
N ASN A 366 -18.07 -24.35 -21.89
CA ASN A 366 -19.38 -23.73 -21.77
C ASN A 366 -19.46 -22.38 -22.52
N PRO A 367 -19.33 -22.39 -23.86
CA PRO A 367 -19.22 -21.16 -24.67
C PRO A 367 -20.51 -20.33 -24.77
N GLN A 368 -21.68 -20.86 -24.38
CA GLN A 368 -22.98 -20.17 -24.57
C GLN A 368 -23.33 -19.14 -23.48
N ARG A 369 -22.52 -18.99 -22.43
CA ARG A 369 -22.84 -18.12 -21.30
C ARG A 369 -22.32 -16.69 -21.43
N GLU A 370 -21.38 -16.44 -22.34
CA GLU A 370 -20.88 -15.06 -22.58
C GLU A 370 -21.94 -14.14 -23.23
N GLU A 371 -22.96 -14.73 -23.93
CA GLU A 371 -24.02 -13.94 -24.55
C GLU A 371 -25.17 -13.55 -23.58
N ASP A 372 -25.32 -14.24 -22.45
CA ASP A 372 -26.41 -14.01 -21.48
C ASP A 372 -26.04 -13.04 -20.34
N GLU A 373 -24.76 -12.79 -20.04
CA GLU A 373 -24.34 -11.89 -18.96
C GLU A 373 -24.43 -10.39 -19.32
N ASP A 374 -24.46 -10.04 -20.60
CA ASP A 374 -24.65 -8.66 -21.05
C ASP A 374 -26.14 -8.20 -21.07
N GLY A 375 -27.09 -9.10 -20.78
CA GLY A 375 -28.53 -8.87 -20.97
C GLY A 375 -29.43 -8.98 -19.73
N ALA A 376 -29.00 -9.45 -18.60
CA ALA A 376 -29.89 -9.67 -17.45
C ALA A 376 -29.35 -9.02 -16.16
N GLY A 377 -29.88 -7.84 -15.86
CA GLY A 377 -29.86 -7.26 -14.51
C GLY A 377 -30.75 -8.11 -13.57
N GLY A 378 -30.19 -9.19 -13.05
CA GLY A 378 -30.83 -10.07 -12.05
C GLY A 378 -30.13 -9.96 -10.71
N SER A 379 -30.88 -9.65 -9.68
CA SER A 379 -30.51 -9.40 -8.30
C SER A 379 -29.69 -10.53 -7.65
N ASP A 380 -28.37 -10.32 -7.53
CA ASP A 380 -27.43 -11.19 -6.80
C ASP A 380 -27.33 -10.80 -5.30
N GLU A 381 -28.45 -10.79 -4.57
CA GLU A 381 -28.40 -10.64 -3.10
C GLU A 381 -27.88 -11.89 -2.37
N ASP A 382 -27.97 -13.07 -2.96
CA ASP A 382 -27.59 -14.33 -2.28
C ASP A 382 -26.09 -14.68 -2.44
N SER A 383 -25.45 -14.30 -3.54
CA SER A 383 -24.04 -14.56 -3.76
C SER A 383 -23.14 -13.69 -2.85
N SER A 384 -23.55 -12.45 -2.58
CA SER A 384 -22.81 -11.54 -1.69
C SER A 384 -22.85 -11.96 -0.22
N ARG A 385 -23.96 -12.62 0.21
CA ARG A 385 -24.12 -13.12 1.59
C ARG A 385 -23.27 -14.36 1.87
N VAL A 386 -23.11 -15.25 0.89
CA VAL A 386 -22.27 -16.45 1.03
C VAL A 386 -20.77 -16.06 1.02
N SER A 387 -20.38 -15.10 0.19
CA SER A 387 -19.01 -14.57 0.16
C SER A 387 -18.67 -13.82 1.46
N ALA A 388 -19.53 -12.96 1.95
CA ALA A 388 -19.31 -12.22 3.21
C ALA A 388 -19.20 -13.15 4.44
N ALA A 389 -19.98 -14.23 4.47
CA ALA A 389 -19.91 -15.21 5.56
C ALA A 389 -18.62 -16.05 5.51
N ALA A 390 -18.14 -16.40 4.32
CA ALA A 390 -16.88 -17.11 4.14
C ALA A 390 -15.68 -16.23 4.54
N HIS A 391 -15.67 -14.96 4.18
CA HIS A 391 -14.63 -14.00 4.57
C HIS A 391 -14.65 -13.69 6.08
N LEU A 392 -15.83 -13.60 6.69
CA LEU A 392 -15.95 -13.41 8.14
C LEU A 392 -15.40 -14.64 8.90
N LEU A 393 -15.65 -15.84 8.39
CA LEU A 393 -15.13 -17.09 8.97
C LEU A 393 -13.60 -17.20 8.82
N GLU A 394 -13.04 -16.77 7.70
CA GLU A 394 -11.59 -16.78 7.50
C GLU A 394 -10.90 -15.68 8.30
N ALA A 395 -11.44 -14.48 8.36
CA ALA A 395 -10.96 -13.42 9.24
C ALA A 395 -11.00 -13.82 10.73
N LEU A 396 -12.04 -14.53 11.15
CA LEU A 396 -12.16 -15.09 12.51
C LEU A 396 -11.15 -16.24 12.74
N ARG A 397 -10.79 -16.98 11.70
CA ARG A 397 -9.78 -18.05 11.77
C ARG A 397 -8.38 -17.47 11.90
N GLN A 398 -8.05 -16.44 11.15
CA GLN A 398 -6.77 -15.71 11.25
C GLN A 398 -6.64 -14.97 12.58
N PHE A 399 -7.71 -14.34 13.06
CA PHE A 399 -7.75 -13.73 14.38
C PHE A 399 -7.54 -14.77 15.51
N ARG A 400 -8.05 -15.99 15.36
CA ARG A 400 -7.80 -17.12 16.26
C ARG A 400 -6.36 -17.59 16.29
N LEU A 401 -5.65 -17.49 15.16
CA LEU A 401 -4.26 -17.92 15.04
C LEU A 401 -3.29 -16.88 15.60
N SER A 402 -3.58 -15.59 15.45
CA SER A 402 -2.74 -14.49 15.93
C SER A 402 -2.87 -14.18 17.42
N HIS A 403 -3.99 -14.57 18.07
CA HIS A 403 -4.27 -14.22 19.48
C HIS A 403 -4.59 -15.46 20.34
N ARG A 404 -3.69 -16.41 20.36
CA ARG A 404 -3.80 -17.63 21.18
C ARG A 404 -3.60 -17.34 22.67
N GLY A 405 -4.54 -16.68 23.34
CA GLY A 405 -4.51 -16.61 24.79
C GLY A 405 -5.46 -15.65 25.51
N GLU A 406 -5.80 -14.49 25.01
CA GLU A 406 -6.36 -13.43 25.85
C GLU A 406 -7.84 -13.07 25.66
N TYR A 407 -8.54 -13.55 24.61
CA TYR A 407 -9.89 -13.09 24.31
C TYR A 407 -10.95 -14.20 24.11
N ARG A 408 -10.71 -15.39 24.65
CA ARG A 408 -11.64 -16.51 24.51
C ARG A 408 -13.04 -16.20 25.10
N HIS A 409 -13.08 -15.44 26.18
CA HIS A 409 -14.33 -15.13 26.91
C HIS A 409 -15.22 -14.11 26.15
N VAL A 410 -14.64 -13.12 25.53
CA VAL A 410 -15.36 -12.06 24.77
C VAL A 410 -15.99 -12.59 23.48
N LEU A 411 -15.34 -13.56 22.83
CA LEU A 411 -15.86 -14.19 21.61
C LEU A 411 -16.99 -15.18 21.88
N GLU A 412 -16.98 -15.88 23.01
CA GLU A 412 -18.07 -16.77 23.39
C GLU A 412 -19.35 -15.98 23.76
N GLU A 413 -19.23 -14.82 24.41
CA GLU A 413 -20.36 -13.94 24.69
C GLU A 413 -20.95 -13.30 23.41
N ALA A 414 -20.12 -12.88 22.45
CA ALA A 414 -20.58 -12.34 21.18
C ALA A 414 -21.31 -13.38 20.32
N LEU A 415 -20.86 -14.63 20.33
CA LEU A 415 -21.51 -15.75 19.62
C LEU A 415 -22.83 -16.18 20.26
N VAL A 416 -22.95 -16.09 21.57
CA VAL A 416 -24.21 -16.35 22.30
C VAL A 416 -25.22 -15.24 22.00
N SER A 417 -24.82 -13.97 21.99
CA SER A 417 -25.64 -12.82 21.63
C SER A 417 -26.19 -12.90 20.20
N TYR A 418 -25.38 -13.35 19.25
CA TYR A 418 -25.81 -13.51 17.85
C TYR A 418 -26.79 -14.67 17.63
N ARG A 419 -26.66 -15.76 18.40
CA ARG A 419 -27.59 -16.89 18.34
C ARG A 419 -28.94 -16.59 18.96
N THR A 420 -29.02 -15.67 19.93
CA THR A 420 -30.27 -15.26 20.60
C THR A 420 -31.02 -14.15 19.87
N SER A 421 -30.39 -13.38 18.97
CA SER A 421 -31.05 -12.32 18.19
C SER A 421 -31.73 -12.79 16.89
N GLY A 422 -31.65 -14.07 16.56
CA GLY A 422 -32.27 -14.68 15.37
C GLY A 422 -33.76 -15.02 15.48
N SER A 423 -34.42 -14.70 16.58
CA SER A 423 -35.88 -14.97 16.78
C SER A 423 -36.48 -13.93 17.70
N ALA A 424 -36.97 -12.80 17.16
CA ALA A 424 -38.13 -12.09 17.78
C ALA A 424 -38.49 -10.81 17.00
N ARG A 425 -39.68 -10.78 16.52
CA ARG A 425 -40.73 -9.73 16.52
C ARG A 425 -40.31 -8.28 16.72
N SER A 426 -40.87 -7.43 15.86
CA SER A 426 -40.86 -5.97 15.86
C SER A 426 -41.11 -5.35 17.25
N PRO A 427 -40.40 -4.30 17.63
CA PRO A 427 -40.66 -3.56 18.86
C PRO A 427 -41.91 -2.68 18.73
N PRO A 428 -42.67 -2.47 19.83
CA PRO A 428 -43.82 -1.57 19.84
C PRO A 428 -43.38 -0.09 19.81
N PRO A 429 -44.25 0.83 19.37
CA PRO A 429 -43.94 2.24 19.25
C PRO A 429 -43.78 2.93 20.63
N PRO A 430 -42.99 4.02 20.71
CA PRO A 430 -42.76 4.73 21.97
C PRO A 430 -43.99 5.51 22.41
N PRO A 431 -44.21 5.71 23.74
CA PRO A 431 -45.32 6.47 24.28
C PRO A 431 -45.09 7.99 24.10
N PRO A 432 -46.18 8.78 24.09
CA PRO A 432 -46.10 10.25 23.88
C PRO A 432 -45.56 10.97 25.10
N PRO A 433 -45.00 12.19 24.93
CA PRO A 433 -44.41 12.93 26.04
C PRO A 433 -45.45 13.53 26.96
N SER A 434 -45.30 13.31 28.25
CA SER A 434 -46.10 13.92 29.29
C SER A 434 -45.61 15.33 29.62
N SER A 435 -46.56 16.27 29.53
CA SER A 435 -46.45 17.65 29.99
C SER A 435 -46.51 17.71 31.51
N SER A 436 -45.61 18.44 32.17
CA SER A 436 -45.86 19.03 33.48
C SER A 436 -45.02 20.29 33.68
N SER A 437 -45.72 21.30 33.79
CA SER A 437 -45.74 22.65 34.35
C SER A 437 -44.75 22.98 35.50
N SER A 438 -44.08 24.09 35.32
CA SER A 438 -43.83 25.24 36.23
C SER A 438 -43.65 25.04 37.74
N SER A 439 -42.55 25.54 38.27
CA SER A 439 -42.60 26.57 39.31
C SER A 439 -41.20 27.20 39.53
N SER A 440 -41.29 28.51 39.66
CA SER A 440 -40.29 29.49 39.95
C SER A 440 -39.70 29.41 41.37
N SER A 441 -38.43 29.75 41.54
CA SER A 441 -38.04 30.66 42.63
C SER A 441 -36.65 31.24 42.38
N SER A 442 -36.62 32.53 42.53
CA SER A 442 -35.58 33.52 42.51
C SER A 442 -34.58 33.38 43.66
N SER A 443 -33.32 33.70 43.45
CA SER A 443 -32.64 34.65 44.35
C SER A 443 -31.33 35.11 43.71
N ALA A 444 -31.18 36.44 43.77
CA ALA A 444 -30.11 37.26 43.34
C ALA A 444 -29.01 37.42 44.43
N ALA A 445 -27.80 37.67 44.01
CA ALA A 445 -26.79 38.54 44.64
C ALA A 445 -25.57 38.53 43.76
N ALA A 446 -25.25 39.55 43.07
CA ALA A 446 -24.64 40.83 43.39
C ALA A 446 -23.10 40.79 43.21
N CYS A 447 -22.65 41.50 42.19
CA CYS A 447 -21.28 42.05 42.03
C CYS A 447 -20.93 43.01 43.16
N PRO A 448 -19.64 43.32 43.36
CA PRO A 448 -19.24 44.67 43.20
C PRO A 448 -18.01 44.93 42.32
N THR A 449 -18.12 46.03 41.66
CA THR A 449 -17.14 46.86 40.96
C THR A 449 -16.22 47.59 41.93
N ASN A 450 -15.00 47.91 41.49
CA ASN A 450 -14.29 49.22 41.56
C ASN A 450 -12.93 49.06 40.91
N THR A 451 -12.65 49.75 39.85
CA THR A 451 -12.24 51.14 39.52
C THR A 451 -10.83 51.51 39.96
N GLU A 452 -10.15 52.05 38.93
CA GLU A 452 -9.22 53.17 38.87
C GLU A 452 -7.72 52.91 38.95
N GLY A 453 -7.05 53.51 37.96
CA GLY A 453 -5.74 54.05 38.00
C GLY A 453 -5.02 54.14 36.67
N GLU A 454 -5.20 55.27 36.01
CA GLU A 454 -4.45 55.79 34.85
C GLU A 454 -2.93 55.82 35.09
N GLU A 455 -2.10 55.76 34.06
CA GLU A 455 -1.42 56.89 33.40
C GLU A 455 -0.43 56.41 32.33
N ASP A 456 -0.55 57.04 31.17
CA ASP A 456 0.33 57.40 30.07
C ASP A 456 1.84 57.10 30.17
N GLU A 457 2.43 56.64 29.07
CA GLU A 457 3.38 57.42 28.28
C GLU A 457 3.69 56.79 26.89
N ASN A 458 3.53 57.65 25.95
CA ASN A 458 3.75 57.72 24.53
C ASN A 458 5.25 57.63 24.18
N MET A 459 5.68 56.75 23.24
CA MET A 459 6.80 57.09 22.37
C MET A 459 6.76 56.32 21.04
N THR A 460 6.45 57.08 20.04
CA THR A 460 6.62 56.82 18.59
C THR A 460 8.04 56.46 18.19
N ARG A 461 8.22 55.42 17.36
CA ARG A 461 9.31 55.35 16.38
C ARG A 461 8.87 54.62 15.12
N SER A 462 8.98 55.35 14.03
CA SER A 462 8.79 54.92 12.63
C SER A 462 9.87 53.98 12.15
N PRO A 463 9.61 53.17 11.11
CA PRO A 463 10.59 52.23 10.53
C PRO A 463 11.52 52.95 9.54
N PRO A 464 12.73 52.37 9.29
CA PRO A 464 13.64 52.89 8.27
C PRO A 464 13.32 52.34 6.88
N PRO A 465 13.78 52.99 5.80
CA PRO A 465 13.34 52.82 4.43
C PRO A 465 14.13 51.71 3.68
N SER A 466 13.45 51.16 2.67
CA SER A 466 14.03 50.27 1.65
C SER A 466 15.04 50.99 0.75
N PRO A 467 16.09 50.30 0.25
CA PRO A 467 16.87 50.86 -0.84
C PRO A 467 16.31 50.43 -2.21
N ALA A 468 16.46 51.38 -3.12
CA ALA A 468 15.94 51.39 -4.47
C ALA A 468 16.70 50.47 -5.44
N SER A 469 15.95 50.11 -6.46
CA SER A 469 16.34 49.50 -7.72
C SER A 469 17.48 50.22 -8.45
N GLU A 470 18.47 49.50 -8.97
CA GLU A 470 19.23 49.90 -10.14
C GLU A 470 19.11 48.83 -11.22
N GLU A 471 18.48 49.22 -12.31
CA GLU A 471 18.55 48.55 -13.64
C GLU A 471 19.91 48.77 -14.21
N SER A 472 20.53 47.73 -14.73
CA SER A 472 21.51 47.84 -15.83
C SER A 472 21.37 46.70 -16.80
N SER A 473 20.90 47.08 -17.95
CA SER A 473 20.92 46.34 -19.22
C SER A 473 22.35 46.11 -19.70
N GLU A 474 22.69 44.84 -20.05
CA GLU A 474 23.73 44.58 -21.04
C GLU A 474 23.29 43.39 -21.91
N GLU A 475 23.08 43.71 -23.18
CA GLU A 475 23.04 42.81 -24.32
C GLU A 475 24.43 42.24 -24.55
N GLU A 476 24.56 40.91 -24.66
CA GLU A 476 25.69 40.32 -25.37
C GLU A 476 25.27 39.13 -26.25
N GLN A 477 25.44 39.38 -27.49
CA GLN A 477 25.52 38.71 -28.75
C GLN A 477 25.81 37.20 -28.74
N GLN A 478 24.96 36.50 -29.46
CA GLN A 478 25.16 35.18 -30.03
C GLN A 478 26.40 35.14 -30.96
N LYS A 479 27.17 34.06 -30.83
CA LYS A 479 28.09 33.59 -31.87
C LYS A 479 27.92 32.10 -32.15
N PRO A 480 27.92 31.66 -33.40
CA PRO A 480 27.51 30.31 -33.81
C PRO A 480 28.63 29.27 -33.72
N LEU A 481 28.20 28.02 -33.56
CA LEU A 481 28.98 26.78 -33.62
C LEU A 481 29.55 26.56 -35.05
N PRO A 482 30.72 25.94 -35.22
CA PRO A 482 31.17 25.44 -36.50
C PRO A 482 30.71 24.02 -36.78
N GLU A 483 30.29 23.80 -38.01
CA GLU A 483 29.88 22.55 -38.64
C GLU A 483 31.02 21.51 -38.69
N ALA A 484 30.60 20.27 -38.62
CA ALA A 484 31.42 19.10 -38.87
C ALA A 484 31.69 18.91 -40.36
N SER A 485 32.89 18.51 -40.70
CA SER A 485 33.22 18.02 -42.03
C SER A 485 33.63 16.55 -42.00
N ASP A 486 33.06 15.83 -42.96
CA ASP A 486 33.18 14.41 -43.30
C ASP A 486 34.57 13.92 -43.69
N GLN A 487 34.85 12.68 -43.25
CA GLN A 487 35.39 11.49 -43.95
C GLN A 487 36.77 11.54 -44.64
N PRO A 488 37.27 10.33 -45.13
CA PRO A 488 37.48 9.01 -44.52
C PRO A 488 38.91 8.43 -44.81
N THR A 489 39.07 7.13 -44.48
CA THR A 489 40.07 6.14 -44.96
C THR A 489 41.42 5.99 -44.21
N ALA A 490 41.62 4.87 -43.57
CA ALA A 490 42.26 3.62 -44.06
C ALA A 490 42.15 2.52 -43.02
#